data_e7eeccc09cc2749e3e429c5fa7085db1
#
_entry.id   e7eeccc09cc2749e3e429c5fa7085db1
#
_cell.length_a   1.000
_cell.length_b   1.000
_cell.length_c   1.000
_cell.angle_alpha   90.00
_cell.angle_beta   90.00
_cell.angle_gamma   90.00
#
_symmetry.space_group_name_H-M   'P 1'
#
loop_
_entity.id
_entity.type
_entity.pdbx_description
1 polymer ?
#
loop_
_entity_poly.entity_id
_entity_poly.type
_entity_poly.pdbx_seq_one_letter_code
_entity_poly.pdbx_strand_id
1 'polypeptide(L)'
;MQNIQELQNQACQEIEAAIHPRDIENIRVAYLGKKGRLTEFMKTLSDLPASEKPKLGQLVNEAKRVLHEHLESRLNVLVELALENQIKAETIDVTLAGRLSRKGSMHPVMQTKQRISEFFLNLGFDLMTGPEIESD
;
A
#
# COMPACT_ATOMS: atom_id res chain seq x y z
N MET A 1 -18.41 -24.21 -29.77
CA MET A 1 -18.84 -23.32 -28.65
C MET A 1 -18.39 -23.85 -27.29
N GLN A 2 -18.40 -25.16 -27.05
CA GLN A 2 -17.95 -25.74 -25.78
C GLN A 2 -16.50 -25.42 -25.39
N ASN A 3 -15.56 -25.40 -26.34
CA ASN A 3 -14.14 -25.15 -26.05
C ASN A 3 -13.80 -23.74 -25.52
N ILE A 4 -14.56 -22.69 -25.87
CA ILE A 4 -14.27 -21.32 -25.37
C ILE A 4 -14.73 -21.17 -23.91
N GLN A 5 -15.91 -21.70 -23.61
CA GLN A 5 -16.44 -21.67 -22.25
C GLN A 5 -15.62 -22.54 -21.28
N GLU A 6 -15.15 -23.69 -21.76
CA GLU A 6 -14.25 -24.55 -20.98
C GLU A 6 -12.92 -23.87 -20.70
N LEU A 7 -12.29 -23.21 -21.68
CA LEU A 7 -11.08 -22.42 -21.51
C LEU A 7 -11.29 -21.25 -20.56
N GLN A 8 -12.43 -20.58 -20.64
CA GLN A 8 -12.78 -19.48 -19.74
C GLN A 8 -12.95 -19.98 -18.30
N ASN A 9 -13.65 -21.08 -18.11
CA ASN A 9 -13.84 -21.69 -16.78
C ASN A 9 -12.52 -22.15 -16.16
N GLN A 10 -11.64 -22.77 -16.95
CA GLN A 10 -10.31 -23.17 -16.51
C GLN A 10 -9.49 -21.95 -16.09
N ALA A 11 -9.49 -20.89 -16.91
CA ALA A 11 -8.79 -19.66 -16.58
C ALA A 11 -9.33 -19.00 -15.30
N CYS A 12 -10.65 -18.98 -15.10
CA CYS A 12 -11.25 -18.45 -13.87
C CYS A 12 -10.83 -19.26 -12.64
N GLN A 13 -10.80 -20.59 -12.75
CA GLN A 13 -10.34 -21.45 -11.65
C GLN A 13 -8.86 -21.23 -11.31
N GLU A 14 -8.00 -21.08 -12.33
CA GLU A 14 -6.59 -20.77 -12.13
C GLU A 14 -6.39 -19.38 -11.49
N ILE A 15 -7.21 -18.39 -11.88
CA ILE A 15 -7.18 -17.03 -11.29
C ILE A 15 -7.60 -17.06 -9.81
N GLU A 16 -8.63 -17.82 -9.49
CA GLU A 16 -9.09 -17.97 -8.10
C GLU A 16 -8.07 -18.70 -7.22
N ALA A 17 -7.39 -19.71 -7.77
CA ALA A 17 -6.36 -20.48 -7.08
C ALA A 17 -5.05 -19.73 -6.91
N ALA A 18 -4.84 -18.62 -7.62
CA ALA A 18 -3.63 -17.81 -7.51
C ALA A 18 -3.48 -17.18 -6.13
N ILE A 19 -2.30 -17.34 -5.54
CA ILE A 19 -1.95 -16.85 -4.19
C ILE A 19 -1.05 -15.60 -4.28
N HIS A 20 -0.23 -15.51 -5.32
CA HIS A 20 0.69 -14.40 -5.49
C HIS A 20 0.35 -13.53 -6.71
N PRO A 21 0.62 -12.20 -6.66
CA PRO A 21 0.41 -11.32 -7.81
C PRO A 21 1.18 -11.78 -9.07
N ARG A 22 2.33 -12.43 -8.91
CA ARG A 22 3.11 -13.00 -10.03
C ARG A 22 2.37 -14.13 -10.76
N ASP A 23 1.59 -14.92 -10.04
CA ASP A 23 0.80 -16.01 -10.64
C ASP A 23 -0.26 -15.45 -11.58
N ILE A 24 -0.91 -14.35 -11.17
CA ILE A 24 -1.88 -13.63 -12.00
C ILE A 24 -1.25 -13.15 -13.32
N GLU A 25 -0.03 -12.60 -13.28
CA GLU A 25 0.65 -12.17 -14.50
C GLU A 25 1.04 -13.35 -15.39
N ASN A 26 1.47 -14.47 -14.83
CA ASN A 26 1.73 -15.70 -15.57
C ASN A 26 0.46 -16.22 -16.26
N ILE A 27 -0.66 -16.26 -15.57
CA ILE A 27 -1.95 -16.64 -16.12
C ILE A 27 -2.37 -15.68 -17.24
N ARG A 28 -2.21 -14.36 -17.02
CA ARG A 28 -2.46 -13.35 -18.04
C ARG A 28 -1.69 -13.61 -19.32
N VAL A 29 -0.40 -13.88 -19.21
CA VAL A 29 0.47 -14.19 -20.36
C VAL A 29 0.06 -15.51 -21.01
N ALA A 30 -0.28 -16.54 -20.23
CA ALA A 30 -0.65 -17.86 -20.74
C ALA A 30 -1.98 -17.84 -21.52
N TYR A 31 -2.94 -17.01 -21.13
CA TYR A 31 -4.26 -16.95 -21.79
C TYR A 31 -4.41 -15.79 -22.77
N LEU A 32 -3.92 -14.60 -22.41
CA LEU A 32 -4.13 -13.35 -23.19
C LEU A 32 -2.87 -12.90 -23.94
N GLY A 33 -1.73 -13.52 -23.74
CA GLY A 33 -0.48 -13.17 -24.40
C GLY A 33 -0.50 -13.36 -25.92
N LYS A 34 0.57 -12.93 -26.61
CA LYS A 34 0.71 -13.08 -28.08
C LYS A 34 0.66 -14.53 -28.56
N LYS A 35 1.09 -15.49 -27.70
CA LYS A 35 1.01 -16.94 -27.90
C LYS A 35 0.04 -17.59 -26.88
N GLY A 36 -0.87 -16.82 -26.32
CA GLY A 36 -1.82 -17.31 -25.34
C GLY A 36 -2.87 -18.20 -25.95
N ARG A 37 -3.41 -19.11 -25.13
CA ARG A 37 -4.41 -20.11 -25.54
C ARG A 37 -5.62 -19.50 -26.27
N LEU A 38 -6.11 -18.33 -25.82
CA LEU A 38 -7.19 -17.60 -26.50
C LEU A 38 -6.75 -17.00 -27.83
N THR A 39 -5.51 -16.58 -27.96
CA THR A 39 -4.97 -16.01 -29.20
C THR A 39 -4.70 -17.09 -30.23
N GLU A 40 -4.25 -18.28 -29.82
CA GLU A 40 -4.12 -19.45 -30.69
C GLU A 40 -5.49 -19.93 -31.17
N PHE A 41 -6.48 -19.95 -30.28
CA PHE A 41 -7.85 -20.29 -30.66
C PHE A 41 -8.43 -19.31 -31.70
N MET A 42 -8.11 -18.02 -31.59
CA MET A 42 -8.48 -17.04 -32.64
C MET A 42 -7.81 -17.32 -33.99
N LYS A 43 -6.57 -17.83 -34.02
CA LYS A 43 -5.90 -18.19 -35.29
C LYS A 43 -6.56 -19.39 -35.96
N THR A 44 -6.96 -20.42 -35.19
CA THR A 44 -7.67 -21.58 -35.75
C THR A 44 -9.07 -21.20 -36.26
N LEU A 45 -9.68 -20.13 -35.72
CA LEU A 45 -10.94 -19.59 -36.22
C LEU A 45 -10.79 -18.85 -37.55
N SER A 46 -9.58 -18.40 -37.92
CA SER A 46 -9.35 -17.72 -39.20
C SER A 46 -9.58 -18.64 -40.41
N ASP A 47 -9.54 -19.95 -40.22
CA ASP A 47 -9.71 -20.97 -41.26
C ASP A 47 -11.20 -21.33 -41.50
N LEU A 48 -12.14 -20.77 -40.71
CA LEU A 48 -13.59 -21.02 -40.83
C LEU A 48 -14.27 -20.13 -41.88
N PRO A 49 -15.44 -20.54 -42.40
CA PRO A 49 -16.22 -19.80 -43.39
C PRO A 49 -16.64 -18.40 -42.87
N ALA A 50 -16.69 -17.43 -43.80
CA ALA A 50 -16.89 -16.00 -43.50
C ALA A 50 -18.20 -15.66 -42.76
N SER A 51 -19.21 -16.52 -42.83
CA SER A 51 -20.50 -16.30 -42.18
C SER A 51 -20.49 -16.47 -40.64
N GLU A 52 -19.57 -17.25 -40.09
CA GLU A 52 -19.50 -17.51 -38.67
C GLU A 52 -18.41 -16.68 -37.92
N LYS A 53 -17.45 -16.12 -38.66
CA LYS A 53 -16.35 -15.31 -38.11
C LYS A 53 -16.82 -14.18 -37.21
N PRO A 54 -17.83 -13.34 -37.56
CA PRO A 54 -18.21 -12.21 -36.71
C PRO A 54 -18.79 -12.64 -35.35
N LYS A 55 -19.59 -13.71 -35.33
CA LYS A 55 -20.23 -14.22 -34.12
C LYS A 55 -19.18 -14.80 -33.15
N LEU A 56 -18.24 -15.56 -33.67
CA LEU A 56 -17.17 -16.18 -32.90
C LEU A 56 -16.15 -15.11 -32.43
N GLY A 57 -15.88 -14.11 -33.26
CA GLY A 57 -15.05 -12.98 -32.86
C GLY A 57 -15.62 -12.18 -31.69
N GLN A 58 -16.95 -11.98 -31.68
CA GLN A 58 -17.64 -11.33 -30.55
C GLN A 58 -17.54 -12.17 -29.26
N LEU A 59 -17.75 -13.48 -29.36
CA LEU A 59 -17.64 -14.39 -28.21
C LEU A 59 -16.22 -14.41 -27.62
N VAL A 60 -15.18 -14.44 -28.46
CA VAL A 60 -13.79 -14.40 -27.98
C VAL A 60 -13.45 -13.05 -27.37
N ASN A 61 -13.93 -11.95 -27.93
CA ASN A 61 -13.70 -10.63 -27.35
C ASN A 61 -14.42 -10.47 -26.00
N GLU A 62 -15.63 -11.00 -25.89
CA GLU A 62 -16.36 -11.02 -24.63
C GLU A 62 -15.64 -11.88 -23.58
N ALA A 63 -15.18 -13.10 -23.95
CA ALA A 63 -14.39 -13.92 -23.06
C ALA A 63 -13.08 -13.23 -22.59
N LYS A 64 -12.39 -12.53 -23.50
CA LYS A 64 -11.21 -11.74 -23.14
C LYS A 64 -11.55 -10.61 -22.15
N ARG A 65 -12.66 -9.91 -22.36
CA ARG A 65 -13.09 -8.82 -21.49
C ARG A 65 -13.37 -9.35 -20.08
N VAL A 66 -14.15 -10.42 -19.98
CA VAL A 66 -14.50 -11.04 -18.71
C VAL A 66 -13.24 -11.54 -17.98
N LEU A 67 -12.32 -12.21 -18.68
CA LEU A 67 -11.07 -12.68 -18.08
C LEU A 67 -10.19 -11.51 -17.62
N HIS A 68 -10.16 -10.41 -18.35
CA HIS A 68 -9.40 -9.22 -17.96
C HIS A 68 -9.96 -8.60 -16.67
N GLU A 69 -11.27 -8.46 -16.60
CA GLU A 69 -11.96 -7.98 -15.40
C GLU A 69 -11.69 -8.88 -14.17
N HIS A 70 -11.74 -10.21 -14.35
CA HIS A 70 -11.43 -11.17 -13.28
C HIS A 70 -9.96 -11.10 -12.84
N LEU A 71 -9.01 -10.99 -13.78
CA LEU A 71 -7.59 -10.85 -13.48
C LEU A 71 -7.29 -9.56 -12.71
N GLU A 72 -7.87 -8.42 -13.11
CA GLU A 72 -7.69 -7.14 -12.42
C GLU A 72 -8.30 -7.16 -11.01
N SER A 73 -9.52 -7.69 -10.90
CA SER A 73 -10.19 -7.81 -9.60
C SER A 73 -9.36 -8.66 -8.62
N ARG A 74 -8.89 -9.83 -9.08
CA ARG A 74 -8.09 -10.72 -8.23
C ARG A 74 -6.72 -10.14 -7.89
N LEU A 75 -6.08 -9.46 -8.84
CA LEU A 75 -4.80 -8.77 -8.62
C LEU A 75 -4.94 -7.72 -7.52
N ASN A 76 -5.99 -6.88 -7.58
CA ASN A 76 -6.24 -5.87 -6.57
C ASN A 76 -6.42 -6.48 -5.17
N VAL A 77 -7.19 -7.54 -5.05
CA VAL A 77 -7.38 -8.27 -3.78
C VAL A 77 -6.05 -8.80 -3.24
N LEU A 78 -5.21 -9.41 -4.10
CA LEU A 78 -3.92 -9.96 -3.67
C LEU A 78 -2.91 -8.86 -3.27
N VAL A 79 -2.92 -7.73 -3.96
CA VAL A 79 -2.08 -6.57 -3.61
C VAL A 79 -2.52 -5.97 -2.27
N GLU A 80 -3.82 -5.84 -2.04
CA GLU A 80 -4.39 -5.33 -0.79
C GLU A 80 -4.05 -6.25 0.39
N LEU A 81 -4.21 -7.56 0.23
CA LEU A 81 -3.82 -8.55 1.24
C LEU A 81 -2.31 -8.54 1.53
N ALA A 82 -1.49 -8.37 0.51
CA ALA A 82 -0.04 -8.25 0.69
C ALA A 82 0.33 -6.99 1.48
N LEU A 83 -0.32 -5.86 1.17
CA LEU A 83 -0.14 -4.60 1.89
C LEU A 83 -0.59 -4.71 3.36
N GLU A 84 -1.76 -5.30 3.62
CA GLU A 84 -2.23 -5.53 4.99
C GLU A 84 -1.26 -6.39 5.81
N ASN A 85 -0.73 -7.45 5.20
CA ASN A 85 0.24 -8.31 5.86
C ASN A 85 1.55 -7.56 6.17
N GLN A 86 2.00 -6.70 5.24
CA GLN A 86 3.16 -5.86 5.45
C GLN A 86 2.91 -4.86 6.60
N ILE A 87 1.78 -4.16 6.60
CA ILE A 87 1.41 -3.22 7.67
C ILE A 87 1.37 -3.93 9.04
N LYS A 88 0.79 -5.14 9.10
CA LYS A 88 0.76 -5.93 10.33
C LYS A 88 2.16 -6.32 10.81
N ALA A 89 3.06 -6.68 9.88
CA ALA A 89 4.43 -7.05 10.21
C ALA A 89 5.29 -5.84 10.65
N GLU A 90 5.02 -4.66 10.12
CA GLU A 90 5.73 -3.41 10.43
C GLU A 90 5.10 -2.64 11.61
N THR A 91 4.03 -3.17 12.22
CA THR A 91 3.37 -2.52 13.35
C THR A 91 4.33 -2.41 14.55
N ILE A 92 4.59 -1.19 14.99
CA ILE A 92 5.43 -0.88 16.15
C ILE A 92 4.52 -0.53 17.31
N ASP A 93 4.79 -1.12 18.49
CA ASP A 93 4.11 -0.75 19.72
C ASP A 93 4.58 0.64 20.20
N VAL A 94 3.74 1.64 19.91
CA VAL A 94 4.00 3.03 20.30
C VAL A 94 3.70 3.32 21.77
N THR A 95 3.14 2.35 22.52
CA THR A 95 2.86 2.50 23.96
C THR A 95 4.09 2.26 24.84
N LEU A 96 5.16 1.70 24.27
CA LEU A 96 6.44 1.56 24.96
C LEU A 96 6.96 2.94 25.35
N ALA A 97 7.29 3.10 26.64
CA ALA A 97 7.87 4.34 27.15
C ALA A 97 9.13 4.71 26.36
N GLY A 98 9.15 5.91 25.79
CA GLY A 98 10.33 6.45 25.14
C GLY A 98 11.53 6.51 26.09
N ARG A 99 12.71 6.76 25.58
CA ARG A 99 13.90 7.00 26.40
C ARG A 99 13.59 8.14 27.37
N LEU A 100 13.67 7.86 28.68
CA LEU A 100 13.52 8.87 29.72
C LEU A 100 14.48 10.01 29.41
N SER A 101 13.97 11.19 29.10
CA SER A 101 14.77 12.40 29.09
C SER A 101 15.25 12.63 30.52
N ARG A 102 16.56 12.70 30.73
CA ARG A 102 17.10 13.08 32.03
C ARG A 102 16.53 14.45 32.36
N LYS A 103 15.71 14.54 33.40
CA LYS A 103 15.27 15.83 33.92
C LYS A 103 16.53 16.57 34.40
N GLY A 104 16.84 17.67 33.77
CA GLY A 104 17.89 18.53 34.24
C GLY A 104 17.55 19.05 35.62
N SER A 105 18.56 19.34 36.43
CA SER A 105 18.40 20.05 37.69
C SER A 105 18.97 21.46 37.54
N MET A 106 18.40 22.41 38.27
CA MET A 106 18.89 23.79 38.28
C MET A 106 20.27 23.82 38.97
N HIS A 107 21.20 24.58 38.34
CA HIS A 107 22.55 24.77 38.95
C HIS A 107 22.42 25.33 40.35
N PRO A 108 23.24 24.91 41.33
CA PRO A 108 23.17 25.39 42.73
C PRO A 108 23.21 26.89 42.88
N VAL A 109 24.07 27.58 42.09
CA VAL A 109 24.12 29.06 42.05
C VAL A 109 22.78 29.68 41.66
N MET A 110 22.10 29.13 40.66
CA MET A 110 20.79 29.65 40.26
C MET A 110 19.72 29.37 41.30
N GLN A 111 19.79 28.23 42.00
CA GLN A 111 18.89 27.93 43.12
C GLN A 111 19.09 28.97 44.27
N THR A 112 20.35 29.30 44.58
CA THR A 112 20.66 30.30 45.60
C THR A 112 20.17 31.71 45.18
N LYS A 113 20.43 32.11 43.92
CA LYS A 113 19.91 33.36 43.35
C LYS A 113 18.38 33.41 43.52
N GLN A 114 17.70 32.35 43.15
CA GLN A 114 16.24 32.31 43.23
C GLN A 114 15.75 32.47 44.68
N ARG A 115 16.37 31.75 45.63
CA ARG A 115 16.01 31.87 47.04
C ARG A 115 16.21 33.28 47.60
N ILE A 116 17.32 33.95 47.22
CA ILE A 116 17.58 35.33 47.60
C ILE A 116 16.54 36.27 46.99
N SER A 117 16.23 36.10 45.71
CA SER A 117 15.21 36.91 45.04
C SER A 117 13.84 36.74 45.70
N GLU A 118 13.43 35.50 46.00
CA GLU A 118 12.16 35.22 46.66
C GLU A 118 12.10 35.86 48.07
N PHE A 119 13.20 35.81 48.82
CA PHE A 119 13.26 36.45 50.13
C PHE A 119 13.00 37.98 50.03
N PHE A 120 13.66 38.69 49.10
CA PHE A 120 13.47 40.12 48.95
C PHE A 120 12.12 40.50 48.38
N LEU A 121 11.59 39.69 47.43
CA LEU A 121 10.23 39.87 46.91
C LEU A 121 9.17 39.82 48.02
N ASN A 122 9.35 38.86 48.97
CA ASN A 122 8.43 38.75 50.12
C ASN A 122 8.54 39.93 51.10
N LEU A 123 9.64 40.68 51.08
CA LEU A 123 9.78 41.90 51.85
C LEU A 123 9.26 43.16 51.12
N GLY A 124 8.71 42.99 49.90
CA GLY A 124 8.14 44.10 49.12
C GLY A 124 9.12 44.80 48.21
N PHE A 125 10.29 44.19 47.93
CA PHE A 125 11.19 44.69 46.88
C PHE A 125 10.76 44.18 45.50
N ASP A 126 11.08 44.95 44.45
CA ASP A 126 10.87 44.52 43.08
C ASP A 126 12.16 44.00 42.45
N LEU A 127 12.04 42.98 41.62
CA LEU A 127 13.17 42.42 40.87
C LEU A 127 13.25 43.15 39.50
N MET A 128 14.26 44.01 39.37
CA MET A 128 14.52 44.71 38.12
C MET A 128 15.57 43.96 37.30
N THR A 129 15.29 43.81 36.01
CA THR A 129 16.25 43.29 35.03
C THR A 129 16.49 44.32 33.96
N GLY A 130 17.77 44.55 33.59
CA GLY A 130 18.14 45.48 32.57
C GLY A 130 19.33 44.98 31.76
N PRO A 131 19.78 45.70 30.74
CA PRO A 131 20.96 45.35 29.99
C PRO A 131 22.18 45.42 30.90
N GLU A 132 23.11 44.48 30.75
CA GLU A 132 24.35 44.42 31.55
C GLU A 132 25.40 45.39 31.04
N ILE A 133 25.22 45.95 29.83
CA ILE A 133 26.12 46.88 29.14
C ILE A 133 25.31 48.05 28.68
N GLU A 134 25.71 49.24 29.11
CA GLU A 134 25.16 50.52 28.69
C GLU A 134 26.28 51.38 28.09
N SER A 135 25.92 52.31 27.19
CA SER A 135 26.84 53.31 26.68
C SER A 135 26.81 54.52 27.60
N ASP A 136 27.96 55.09 27.87
CA ASP A 136 28.12 56.37 28.63
C ASP A 136 27.39 57.54 27.99
#